data_03b85b1d4d7f77906027e019f34f8299
#
_entry.id   03b85b1d4d7f77906027e019f34f8299
#
_cell.length_a   1.000
_cell.length_b   1.000
_cell.length_c   1.000
_cell.angle_alpha   90.00
_cell.angle_beta   90.00
_cell.angle_gamma   90.00
#
_symmetry.space_group_name_H-M   'P 1'
#
loop_
_entity.id
_entity.type
_entity.pdbx_description
1 polymer ?
#
loop_
_entity_poly.entity_id
_entity_poly.type
_entity_poly.pdbx_seq_one_letter_code
_entity_poly.pdbx_strand_id
1 'polypeptide(L)'
;GDVYKRQPDNIEKCRDFITDKKSTALVECIGNLLANEQFDIMSENPAEKIISGISELYKSVENLIIVSDEVFSDGNIYSPEMNEYIKNMGRINSALAEKSDIAIEVFCGIPVVMKGRELYNEIAD
;
A
#
# COMPACT_ATOMS: atom_id res chain seq x y z
N GLY A 1 3.98 -18.81 -3.32
CA GLY A 1 3.42 -18.66 -4.22
C GLY A 1 2.00 -18.50 -4.70
N ASP A 2 1.07 -19.25 -4.18
CA ASP A 2 -0.29 -19.23 -4.73
C ASP A 2 -1.10 -18.00 -4.34
N VAL A 3 -0.59 -17.19 -3.44
CA VAL A 3 -1.23 -15.94 -3.02
C VAL A 3 -1.44 -15.00 -4.21
N TYR A 4 -0.57 -15.08 -5.21
CA TYR A 4 -0.67 -14.24 -6.40
C TYR A 4 -1.85 -14.55 -7.30
N LYS A 5 -2.39 -15.76 -7.22
CA LYS A 5 -3.44 -16.20 -8.12
C LYS A 5 -4.82 -15.71 -7.70
N ARG A 6 -4.92 -15.16 -6.50
CA ARG A 6 -6.17 -14.64 -5.95
C ARG A 6 -5.91 -13.29 -5.34
N GLN A 7 -6.22 -12.25 -6.09
CA GLN A 7 -6.13 -10.90 -5.56
C GLN A 7 -7.52 -10.49 -5.06
N PRO A 8 -7.63 -10.17 -3.77
CA PRO A 8 -8.91 -9.71 -3.25
C PRO A 8 -9.28 -8.35 -3.82
N ASP A 9 -10.57 -8.12 -4.01
CA ASP A 9 -11.09 -6.88 -4.59
C ASP A 9 -10.95 -5.69 -3.66
N ASN A 10 -10.84 -5.94 -2.37
CA ASN A 10 -10.68 -4.87 -1.39
C ASN A 10 -9.79 -5.33 -0.24
N ILE A 11 -9.35 -4.35 0.56
CA ILE A 11 -8.39 -4.60 1.61
C ILE A 11 -8.94 -5.48 2.74
N GLU A 12 -10.23 -5.42 3.01
CA GLU A 12 -10.83 -6.21 4.07
C GLU A 12 -10.75 -7.71 3.80
N LYS A 13 -10.80 -8.10 2.53
CA LYS A 13 -10.73 -9.50 2.12
C LYS A 13 -9.32 -10.05 2.15
N CYS A 14 -8.30 -9.20 2.23
CA CYS A 14 -6.90 -9.65 2.27
C CYS A 14 -6.63 -10.59 3.43
N ARG A 15 -7.23 -10.33 4.59
CA ARG A 15 -7.03 -11.17 5.77
C ARG A 15 -7.53 -12.60 5.58
N ASP A 16 -8.55 -12.79 4.75
CA ASP A 16 -9.14 -14.11 4.55
C ASP A 16 -8.19 -15.08 3.82
N PHE A 17 -7.16 -14.54 3.17
CA PHE A 17 -6.15 -15.33 2.49
C PHE A 17 -4.95 -15.69 3.37
N ILE A 18 -4.88 -15.13 4.58
CA ILE A 18 -3.77 -15.33 5.49
C ILE A 18 -4.18 -16.32 6.57
N THR A 19 -3.59 -17.51 6.53
CA THR A 19 -3.89 -18.57 7.49
C THR A 19 -2.75 -18.83 8.46
N ASP A 20 -1.58 -18.26 8.24
CA ASP A 20 -0.39 -18.46 9.06
C ASP A 20 0.22 -17.10 9.42
N LYS A 21 0.32 -16.82 10.73
CA LYS A 21 0.90 -15.57 11.24
C LYS A 21 2.38 -15.42 10.93
N LYS A 22 3.08 -16.51 10.62
CA LYS A 22 4.51 -16.45 10.27
C LYS A 22 4.74 -16.23 8.79
N SER A 23 3.68 -16.08 8.00
CA SER A 23 3.82 -15.86 6.58
C SER A 23 4.21 -14.43 6.26
N THR A 24 4.76 -14.24 5.07
CA THR A 24 5.00 -12.93 4.49
C THR A 24 3.88 -12.64 3.50
N ALA A 25 3.25 -11.49 3.64
CA ALA A 25 2.23 -11.05 2.71
C ALA A 25 2.75 -9.90 1.85
N LEU A 26 2.34 -9.92 0.58
CA LEU A 26 2.65 -8.86 -0.38
C LEU A 26 1.35 -8.22 -0.80
N VAL A 27 1.22 -6.93 -0.57
CA VAL A 27 0.09 -6.14 -1.05
C VAL A 27 0.55 -5.34 -2.26
N GLU A 28 0.02 -5.68 -3.40
CA GLU A 28 0.34 -5.05 -4.68
C GLU A 28 -0.97 -4.84 -5.44
N CYS A 29 -1.41 -3.68 -5.78
CA CYS A 29 -0.80 -2.40 -5.52
C CYS A 29 -1.85 -1.52 -4.82
N ILE A 30 -1.41 -0.62 -3.97
CA ILE A 30 -2.32 0.25 -3.21
C ILE A 30 -3.20 1.09 -4.13
N GLY A 31 -2.66 1.53 -5.27
CA GLY A 31 -3.43 2.32 -6.23
C GLY A 31 -4.68 1.60 -6.72
N ASN A 32 -4.59 0.30 -6.99
CA ASN A 32 -5.75 -0.49 -7.41
C ASN A 32 -6.77 -0.63 -6.28
N LEU A 33 -6.30 -0.83 -5.06
CA LEU A 33 -7.20 -0.91 -3.90
C LEU A 33 -7.94 0.41 -3.70
N LEU A 34 -7.23 1.53 -3.81
CA LEU A 34 -7.85 2.84 -3.68
C LEU A 34 -8.85 3.11 -4.80
N ALA A 35 -8.50 2.75 -6.04
CA ALA A 35 -9.41 2.92 -7.16
C ALA A 35 -10.70 2.12 -6.93
N ASN A 36 -10.59 0.88 -6.47
CA ASN A 36 -11.76 0.06 -6.17
C ASN A 36 -12.60 0.67 -5.05
N GLU A 37 -11.97 1.11 -3.98
CA GLU A 37 -12.70 1.71 -2.84
C GLU A 37 -13.35 3.04 -3.20
N GLN A 38 -12.66 3.87 -3.97
CA GLN A 38 -13.14 5.20 -4.30
C GLN A 38 -14.17 5.20 -5.44
N PHE A 39 -13.91 4.46 -6.51
CA PHE A 39 -14.71 4.54 -7.73
C PHE A 39 -15.74 3.43 -7.85
N ASP A 40 -15.43 2.21 -7.43
CA ASP A 40 -16.33 1.06 -7.56
C ASP A 40 -17.23 0.90 -6.34
N ILE A 41 -16.63 0.86 -5.15
CA ILE A 41 -17.37 0.69 -3.90
C ILE A 41 -17.96 2.01 -3.42
N MET A 42 -17.32 3.14 -3.78
CA MET A 42 -17.71 4.49 -3.39
C MET A 42 -17.74 4.68 -1.87
N SER A 43 -16.70 4.19 -1.21
CA SER A 43 -16.54 4.35 0.24
C SER A 43 -16.41 5.81 0.63
N GLU A 44 -16.96 6.17 1.79
CA GLU A 44 -16.93 7.56 2.26
C GLU A 44 -15.52 8.04 2.61
N ASN A 45 -14.72 7.16 3.25
CA ASN A 45 -13.36 7.48 3.66
C ASN A 45 -12.41 6.40 3.16
N PRO A 46 -12.16 6.31 1.84
CA PRO A 46 -11.39 5.21 1.29
C PRO A 46 -9.94 5.15 1.80
N ALA A 47 -9.30 6.31 2.01
CA ALA A 47 -7.93 6.32 2.51
C ALA A 47 -7.85 5.73 3.92
N GLU A 48 -8.73 6.16 4.82
CA GLU A 48 -8.73 5.67 6.19
C GLU A 48 -9.10 4.18 6.25
N LYS A 49 -10.00 3.73 5.41
CA LYS A 49 -10.38 2.32 5.32
C LYS A 49 -9.19 1.47 4.90
N ILE A 50 -8.41 1.91 3.92
CA ILE A 50 -7.23 1.19 3.46
C ILE A 50 -6.15 1.18 4.55
N ILE A 51 -5.88 2.31 5.19
CA ILE A 51 -4.89 2.39 6.26
C ILE A 51 -5.25 1.45 7.41
N SER A 52 -6.52 1.44 7.82
CA SER A 52 -7.00 0.53 8.86
C SER A 52 -6.88 -0.93 8.44
N GLY A 53 -7.26 -1.23 7.20
CA GLY A 53 -7.17 -2.58 6.65
C GLY A 53 -5.75 -3.10 6.61
N ILE A 54 -4.80 -2.27 6.20
CA ILE A 54 -3.38 -2.62 6.20
C ILE A 54 -2.88 -2.87 7.63
N SER A 55 -3.30 -2.03 8.59
CA SER A 55 -2.91 -2.21 9.99
C SER A 55 -3.41 -3.54 10.54
N GLU A 56 -4.64 -3.92 10.20
CA GLU A 56 -5.21 -5.20 10.61
C GLU A 56 -4.49 -6.38 9.92
N LEU A 57 -4.17 -6.23 8.64
CA LEU A 57 -3.43 -7.25 7.90
C LEU A 57 -2.05 -7.48 8.51
N TYR A 58 -1.38 -6.41 8.90
CA TYR A 58 -0.06 -6.47 9.51
C TYR A 58 -0.07 -7.32 10.79
N LYS A 59 -1.13 -7.25 11.57
CA LYS A 59 -1.28 -8.05 12.79
C LYS A 59 -1.41 -9.55 12.50
N SER A 60 -1.75 -9.91 11.26
CA SER A 60 -2.01 -11.29 10.87
C SER A 60 -0.80 -11.98 10.25
N VAL A 61 0.29 -11.27 10.01
CA VAL A 61 1.48 -11.79 9.34
C VAL A 61 2.74 -11.40 10.08
N GLU A 62 3.82 -12.13 9.84
CA GLU A 62 5.12 -11.79 10.41
C GLU A 62 5.75 -10.63 9.65
N ASN A 63 5.69 -10.67 8.33
CA ASN A 63 6.26 -9.64 7.47
C ASN A 63 5.22 -9.16 6.47
N LEU A 64 5.15 -7.86 6.26
CA LEU A 64 4.24 -7.26 5.31
C LEU A 64 5.03 -6.38 4.35
N ILE A 65 4.89 -6.65 3.06
CA ILE A 65 5.50 -5.86 2.01
C ILE A 65 4.37 -5.18 1.25
N ILE A 66 4.48 -3.87 1.09
CA ILE A 66 3.45 -3.07 0.42
C ILE A 66 4.09 -2.36 -0.76
N VAL A 67 3.46 -2.49 -1.92
CA VAL A 67 3.84 -1.76 -3.12
C VAL A 67 2.78 -0.70 -3.38
N SER A 68 3.22 0.53 -3.53
CA SER A 68 2.33 1.66 -3.78
C SER A 68 2.90 2.52 -4.89
N ASP A 69 2.00 3.20 -5.60
CA ASP A 69 2.37 4.16 -6.63
C ASP A 69 2.50 5.55 -6.04
N GLU A 70 3.46 6.30 -6.55
CA GLU A 70 3.54 7.72 -6.28
C GLU A 70 2.77 8.47 -7.36
N VAL A 71 1.88 9.34 -6.93
CA VAL A 71 1.09 10.16 -7.85
C VAL A 71 1.41 11.61 -7.55
N PHE A 72 1.99 12.28 -8.53
CA PHE A 72 2.38 13.67 -8.39
C PHE A 72 1.35 14.60 -9.01
N SER A 73 1.18 15.76 -8.37
CA SER A 73 0.49 16.87 -9.01
C SER A 73 1.48 17.53 -9.95
N ASP A 74 1.24 17.44 -11.24
CA ASP A 74 2.13 17.96 -12.27
C ASP A 74 1.70 19.34 -12.80
N GLY A 75 0.80 19.99 -12.06
CA GLY A 75 0.28 21.30 -12.47
C GLY A 75 -0.92 21.24 -13.41
N ASN A 76 -1.29 20.07 -13.88
CA ASN A 76 -2.48 19.91 -14.73
C ASN A 76 -3.75 20.02 -13.88
N ILE A 77 -4.83 20.38 -14.56
CA ILE A 77 -6.14 20.42 -13.92
C ILE A 77 -6.82 19.09 -14.14
N TYR A 78 -7.12 18.42 -13.04
CA TYR A 78 -7.81 17.14 -13.05
C TYR A 78 -9.27 17.30 -12.61
N SER A 79 -10.08 16.29 -12.87
CA SER A 79 -11.43 16.23 -12.34
C SER A 79 -11.41 16.24 -10.80
N PRO A 80 -12.51 16.65 -10.13
CA PRO A 80 -12.58 16.56 -8.67
C PRO A 80 -12.30 15.16 -8.14
N GLU A 81 -12.78 14.13 -8.84
CA GLU A 81 -12.58 12.74 -8.46
C GLU A 81 -11.10 12.34 -8.54
N MET A 82 -10.38 12.78 -9.56
CA MET A 82 -8.96 12.51 -9.71
C MET A 82 -8.14 13.27 -8.68
N ASN A 83 -8.51 14.52 -8.39
CA ASN A 83 -7.84 15.29 -7.33
C ASN A 83 -8.00 14.59 -5.97
N GLU A 84 -9.18 14.06 -5.71
CA GLU A 84 -9.45 13.30 -4.49
C GLU A 84 -8.61 12.03 -4.43
N TYR A 85 -8.48 11.33 -5.56
CA TYR A 85 -7.63 10.14 -5.66
C TYR A 85 -6.17 10.45 -5.33
N ILE A 86 -5.62 11.52 -5.92
CA ILE A 86 -4.24 11.95 -5.69
C ILE A 86 -4.03 12.28 -4.21
N LYS A 87 -4.96 13.00 -3.61
CA LYS A 87 -4.92 13.37 -2.21
C LYS A 87 -4.96 12.14 -1.31
N ASN A 88 -5.85 11.19 -1.61
CA ASN A 88 -5.97 9.95 -0.87
C ASN A 88 -4.70 9.10 -0.97
N MET A 89 -4.10 9.02 -2.17
CA MET A 89 -2.84 8.29 -2.34
C MET A 89 -1.72 8.90 -1.49
N GLY A 90 -1.61 10.22 -1.49
CA GLY A 90 -0.63 10.91 -0.66
C GLY A 90 -0.85 10.62 0.82
N ARG A 91 -2.08 10.65 1.27
CA ARG A 91 -2.45 10.35 2.65
C ARG A 91 -2.06 8.91 3.04
N ILE A 92 -2.40 7.95 2.17
CA ILE A 92 -2.08 6.54 2.42
C ILE A 92 -0.57 6.33 2.45
N ASN A 93 0.15 6.84 1.43
CA ASN A 93 1.60 6.66 1.34
C ASN A 93 2.32 7.24 2.55
N SER A 94 1.91 8.42 3.01
CA SER A 94 2.49 9.04 4.20
C SER A 94 2.25 8.21 5.46
N ALA A 95 1.04 7.71 5.63
CA ALA A 95 0.69 6.89 6.79
C ALA A 95 1.44 5.56 6.81
N LEU A 96 1.55 4.91 5.66
CA LEU A 96 2.24 3.63 5.55
C LEU A 96 3.75 3.79 5.76
N ALA A 97 4.34 4.85 5.19
CA ALA A 97 5.76 5.13 5.37
C ALA A 97 6.08 5.40 6.85
N GLU A 98 5.21 6.15 7.53
CA GLU A 98 5.40 6.45 8.95
C GLU A 98 5.42 5.17 9.79
N LYS A 99 4.55 4.22 9.48
CA LYS A 99 4.43 2.97 10.23
C LYS A 99 5.42 1.89 9.83
N SER A 100 6.06 2.03 8.67
CA SER A 100 6.96 1.01 8.15
C SER A 100 8.32 1.04 8.84
N ASP A 101 8.99 -0.11 8.85
CA ASP A 101 10.38 -0.22 9.33
C ASP A 101 11.35 0.20 8.24
N ILE A 102 10.99 -0.08 6.98
CA ILE A 102 11.79 0.27 5.80
C ILE A 102 10.85 0.92 4.79
N ALA A 103 11.24 2.06 4.26
CA ALA A 103 10.53 2.71 3.16
C ALA A 103 11.51 2.98 2.03
N ILE A 104 11.16 2.53 0.83
CA ILE A 104 12.01 2.63 -0.34
C ILE A 104 11.22 3.28 -1.47
N GLU A 105 11.83 4.27 -2.11
CA GLU A 105 11.33 4.83 -3.36
C GLU A 105 12.15 4.24 -4.49
N VAL A 106 11.47 3.77 -5.54
CA VAL A 106 12.15 3.24 -6.73
C VAL A 106 11.98 4.24 -7.85
N PHE A 107 13.07 4.78 -8.33
CA PHE A 107 13.09 5.74 -9.41
C PHE A 107 13.96 5.21 -10.55
N CYS A 108 13.36 5.01 -11.71
CA CYS A 108 14.04 4.46 -12.89
C CYS A 108 14.77 3.15 -12.58
N GLY A 109 14.16 2.29 -11.78
CA GLY A 109 14.76 1.01 -11.39
C GLY A 109 15.81 1.11 -10.28
N ILE A 110 16.07 2.30 -9.77
CA ILE A 110 17.08 2.53 -8.73
C ILE A 110 16.38 2.71 -7.38
N PRO A 111 16.68 1.85 -6.39
CA PRO A 111 16.08 2.00 -5.07
C PRO A 111 16.75 3.13 -4.30
N VAL A 112 15.94 3.98 -3.69
CA VAL A 112 16.39 5.02 -2.77
C VAL A 112 15.77 4.74 -1.41
N VAL A 113 16.60 4.39 -0.44
CA VAL A 113 16.12 4.05 0.90
C VAL A 113 15.82 5.34 1.66
N MET A 114 14.54 5.57 1.93
CA MET A 114 14.04 6.76 2.60
C MET A 114 14.02 6.60 4.12
N LYS A 115 13.88 5.35 4.59
CA LYS A 115 13.79 5.03 6.01
C LYS A 115 14.31 3.62 6.25
N GLY A 116 15.01 3.41 7.36
CA GLY A 116 15.45 2.08 7.77
C GLY A 116 16.67 1.56 7.02
N ARG A 117 17.61 2.44 6.67
CA ARG A 117 18.79 2.07 5.88
C ARG A 117 19.61 0.95 6.50
N GLU A 118 19.81 0.98 7.80
CA GLU A 118 20.60 -0.05 8.48
C GLU A 118 19.96 -1.43 8.34
N LEU A 119 18.66 -1.50 8.57
CA LEU A 119 17.91 -2.75 8.42
C LEU A 119 17.89 -3.20 6.97
N TYR A 120 17.73 -2.27 6.03
CA TYR A 120 17.80 -2.56 4.60
C TYR A 120 19.14 -3.19 4.23
N ASN A 121 20.25 -2.61 4.71
CA ASN A 121 21.58 -3.14 4.40
C ASN A 121 21.78 -4.56 4.94
N GLU A 122 21.24 -4.85 6.11
CA GLU A 122 21.29 -6.19 6.67
C GLU A 122 20.55 -7.21 5.82
N ILE A 123 19.39 -6.83 5.28
CA ILE A 123 18.56 -7.71 4.47
C ILE A 123 19.12 -7.87 3.06
N ALA A 124 19.62 -6.77 2.47
CA ALA A 124 20.09 -6.75 1.08
C ALA A 124 21.46 -7.44 0.90
N ASP A 125 22.23 -7.56 1.96
CA ASP A 125 23.50 -8.30 1.92
C ASP A 125 23.25 -9.84 1.98
#